data_ff1e4b2437baf1c7483c40a9bf9fea71
#
_entry.id   ff1e4b2437baf1c7483c40a9bf9fea71
#
_cell.length_a   1.000
_cell.length_b   1.000
_cell.length_c   1.000
_cell.angle_alpha   90.00
_cell.angle_beta   90.00
_cell.angle_gamma   90.00
#
_symmetry.space_group_name_H-M   'P 1'
#
loop_
_entity.id
_entity.type
_entity.pdbx_description
1 polymer ?
#
loop_
_entity_poly.entity_id
_entity_poly.type
_entity_poly.pdbx_seq_one_letter_code
_entity_poly.pdbx_strand_id
1 'polypeptide(L)'
;MSMKKTVIISVLAAAVSTSAVGAVSAAPAATASTQVTNSTFYVNDAVTTVRTIVKDGVTLVSVRDLGVAAGATFTVTGGKTVLAYLNDVLVELQDGSTKVRIGDEEGELGAAVVNVNNSFYAELEGFASALGIEQTTDASGKVWLDATKRLTDAEDPIWIDAQTLLVSTLAEDGGRVDYKVNAATGEFTEVFRTSTASALTVAPNGAKAAYTDETGAVYVLDLATKSSSKVSGDDTIKPELVWSADSSAIYFLQGDKGSVIAKLNPADGAITKVLEDKVDYKADLAVSADGKKFFYSVTKPGAVTADANKPVESDDVAIDMTGTEPQLYFFDSSVKDGKPAKLTEKADDKIFVGASADAGQAYYISSEENKVSSLLAVGADKSVKSLLEGKDVIQATAAGDKLYALVATATGGEVYEIQGAASKLLYTVSEDVSEIVAGKGASVAVVEGGAILVDNGGKWKKVTK
;
A
#
# COMPACT_ATOMS: atom_id res chain seq x y z
N MET A 1 -12.55 -7.33 -25.81
CA MET A 1 -12.02 -8.66 -26.14
C MET A 1 -11.59 -9.28 -24.82
N SER A 2 -12.46 -10.10 -24.22
CA SER A 2 -12.27 -10.62 -22.84
C SER A 2 -11.18 -11.68 -22.85
N MET A 3 -10.06 -11.42 -22.18
CA MET A 3 -9.02 -12.43 -21.92
C MET A 3 -9.49 -13.32 -20.77
N LYS A 4 -9.83 -14.58 -21.09
CA LYS A 4 -10.09 -15.59 -20.07
C LYS A 4 -8.79 -15.87 -19.30
N LYS A 5 -8.71 -15.45 -18.04
CA LYS A 5 -7.65 -15.85 -17.12
C LYS A 5 -7.93 -17.29 -16.69
N THR A 6 -7.16 -18.24 -17.21
CA THR A 6 -7.16 -19.62 -16.73
C THR A 6 -6.32 -19.65 -15.44
N VAL A 7 -6.97 -19.88 -14.30
CA VAL A 7 -6.27 -20.09 -13.03
C VAL A 7 -5.66 -21.49 -13.07
N ILE A 8 -4.33 -21.58 -13.18
CA ILE A 8 -3.58 -22.83 -13.06
C ILE A 8 -3.22 -22.99 -11.58
N ILE A 9 -3.89 -23.93 -10.91
CA ILE A 9 -3.55 -24.31 -9.54
C ILE A 9 -2.36 -25.28 -9.61
N SER A 10 -1.19 -24.85 -9.15
CA SER A 10 0.01 -25.69 -9.07
C SER A 10 -0.08 -26.56 -7.82
N VAL A 11 -0.22 -27.86 -8.03
CA VAL A 11 -0.27 -28.85 -6.93
C VAL A 11 1.13 -29.11 -6.41
N LEU A 12 1.42 -28.64 -5.18
CA LEU A 12 2.58 -29.09 -4.41
C LEU A 12 2.08 -30.08 -3.34
N ALA A 13 2.25 -31.38 -3.58
CA ALA A 13 1.84 -32.42 -2.66
C ALA A 13 2.79 -32.45 -1.43
N ALA A 14 2.33 -31.95 -0.29
CA ALA A 14 3.01 -32.15 0.98
C ALA A 14 2.56 -33.49 1.59
N ALA A 15 3.45 -34.50 1.58
CA ALA A 15 3.20 -35.78 2.19
C ALA A 15 3.31 -35.68 3.72
N VAL A 16 2.19 -35.84 4.42
CA VAL A 16 2.17 -36.07 5.85
C VAL A 16 2.41 -37.56 6.12
N SER A 17 3.63 -37.90 6.53
CA SER A 17 4.00 -39.29 6.89
C SER A 17 3.52 -39.60 8.31
N THR A 18 2.52 -40.49 8.45
CA THR A 18 2.26 -41.21 9.71
C THR A 18 2.73 -42.63 9.55
N SER A 19 3.79 -43.00 10.29
CA SER A 19 4.28 -44.36 10.39
C SER A 19 3.40 -45.19 11.32
N ALA A 20 2.69 -46.17 10.78
CA ALA A 20 2.17 -47.28 11.56
C ALA A 20 2.46 -48.61 10.81
N VAL A 21 3.33 -49.42 11.36
CA VAL A 21 3.61 -50.79 10.90
C VAL A 21 2.63 -51.75 11.55
N GLY A 22 1.87 -52.47 10.74
CA GLY A 22 0.98 -53.54 11.20
C GLY A 22 0.73 -54.57 10.08
N ALA A 23 0.98 -55.82 10.35
CA ALA A 23 1.07 -56.94 9.47
C ALA A 23 -0.23 -57.34 8.75
N VAL A 24 -0.07 -57.84 7.54
CA VAL A 24 -1.10 -58.31 6.58
C VAL A 24 -1.74 -59.62 7.02
N SER A 25 -3.05 -59.66 7.07
CA SER A 25 -3.87 -60.87 6.90
C SER A 25 -4.96 -60.58 5.91
N ALA A 26 -4.98 -61.32 4.81
CA ALA A 26 -6.01 -61.20 3.74
C ALA A 26 -7.36 -61.77 4.23
N ALA A 27 -8.35 -60.94 4.32
CA ALA A 27 -9.75 -61.29 4.48
C ALA A 27 -10.60 -60.52 3.44
N PRO A 28 -11.79 -61.00 3.05
CA PRO A 28 -12.53 -60.49 1.88
C PRO A 28 -12.96 -59.07 2.03
N ALA A 29 -13.05 -58.33 0.91
CA ALA A 29 -13.34 -56.92 0.85
C ALA A 29 -14.63 -56.54 1.63
N ALA A 30 -14.45 -56.17 2.90
CA ALA A 30 -15.42 -55.39 3.59
C ALA A 30 -15.39 -53.98 2.98
N THR A 31 -16.53 -53.44 2.62
CA THR A 31 -16.72 -52.02 2.28
C THR A 31 -16.05 -51.21 3.38
N ALA A 32 -14.87 -50.66 3.11
CA ALA A 32 -14.11 -49.86 4.07
C ALA A 32 -14.99 -48.67 4.46
N SER A 33 -15.53 -48.68 5.68
CA SER A 33 -16.22 -47.52 6.24
C SER A 33 -15.22 -46.38 6.32
N THR A 34 -15.51 -45.31 5.61
CA THR A 34 -14.64 -44.11 5.64
C THR A 34 -14.53 -43.62 7.08
N GLN A 35 -13.37 -43.79 7.69
CA GLN A 35 -13.15 -43.41 9.09
C GLN A 35 -13.04 -41.88 9.17
N VAL A 36 -13.88 -41.27 10.01
CA VAL A 36 -13.81 -39.86 10.34
C VAL A 36 -12.80 -39.67 11.48
N THR A 37 -11.83 -38.80 11.26
CA THR A 37 -10.82 -38.39 12.25
C THR A 37 -10.92 -36.89 12.49
N ASN A 38 -10.13 -36.36 13.41
CA ASN A 38 -10.05 -34.94 13.71
C ASN A 38 -8.63 -34.42 13.47
N SER A 39 -8.51 -33.28 12.81
CA SER A 39 -7.26 -32.57 12.61
C SER A 39 -7.35 -31.16 13.18
N THR A 40 -6.20 -30.63 13.61
CA THR A 40 -6.12 -29.27 14.20
C THR A 40 -5.60 -28.31 13.16
N PHE A 41 -6.32 -27.19 12.99
CA PHE A 41 -5.96 -26.05 12.13
C PHE A 41 -5.95 -24.77 12.95
N TYR A 42 -5.27 -23.75 12.43
CA TYR A 42 -5.30 -22.39 12.98
C TYR A 42 -6.06 -21.53 11.99
N VAL A 43 -7.29 -21.14 12.31
CA VAL A 43 -8.18 -20.34 11.45
C VAL A 43 -8.33 -18.96 12.06
N ASN A 44 -7.90 -17.91 11.35
CA ASN A 44 -7.89 -16.53 11.85
C ASN A 44 -7.24 -16.44 13.25
N ASP A 45 -6.06 -17.05 13.38
CA ASP A 45 -5.28 -17.18 14.64
C ASP A 45 -5.93 -18.03 15.75
N ALA A 46 -7.14 -18.55 15.56
CA ALA A 46 -7.80 -19.42 16.52
C ALA A 46 -7.55 -20.90 16.25
N VAL A 47 -7.26 -21.67 17.31
CA VAL A 47 -7.10 -23.15 17.22
C VAL A 47 -8.47 -23.77 16.96
N THR A 48 -8.59 -24.52 15.88
CA THR A 48 -9.85 -25.14 15.43
C THR A 48 -9.66 -26.63 15.17
N THR A 49 -10.60 -27.44 15.62
CA THR A 49 -10.66 -28.88 15.32
C THR A 49 -11.64 -29.12 14.19
N VAL A 50 -11.17 -29.70 13.09
CA VAL A 50 -11.93 -29.99 11.88
C VAL A 50 -11.97 -31.48 11.65
N ARG A 51 -13.13 -32.04 11.38
CA ARG A 51 -13.28 -33.45 10.99
C ARG A 51 -12.62 -33.67 9.63
N THR A 52 -11.94 -34.79 9.51
CA THR A 52 -11.23 -35.19 8.29
C THR A 52 -11.53 -36.65 7.94
N ILE A 53 -11.41 -36.98 6.66
CA ILE A 53 -11.44 -38.36 6.15
C ILE A 53 -10.27 -38.56 5.22
N VAL A 54 -9.86 -39.82 5.04
CA VAL A 54 -8.90 -40.19 4.00
C VAL A 54 -9.64 -41.00 2.93
N LYS A 55 -9.57 -40.56 1.68
CA LYS A 55 -10.10 -41.25 0.52
C LYS A 55 -9.06 -41.29 -0.60
N ASP A 56 -8.78 -42.48 -1.13
CA ASP A 56 -7.81 -42.68 -2.21
C ASP A 56 -6.42 -42.09 -1.93
N GLY A 57 -6.02 -42.06 -0.63
CA GLY A 57 -4.76 -41.49 -0.16
C GLY A 57 -4.77 -39.97 0.05
N VAL A 58 -5.87 -39.28 -0.26
CA VAL A 58 -6.02 -37.84 -0.06
C VAL A 58 -6.79 -37.55 1.23
N THR A 59 -6.28 -36.63 2.05
CA THR A 59 -7.00 -36.12 3.24
C THR A 59 -7.99 -35.04 2.82
N LEU A 60 -9.27 -35.29 3.10
CA LEU A 60 -10.36 -34.35 2.86
C LEU A 60 -10.84 -33.76 4.19
N VAL A 61 -11.14 -32.47 4.22
CA VAL A 61 -11.63 -31.74 5.39
C VAL A 61 -13.15 -31.54 5.34
N SER A 62 -13.79 -31.53 6.49
CA SER A 62 -15.21 -31.18 6.59
C SER A 62 -15.45 -29.75 6.11
N VAL A 63 -16.18 -29.62 5.00
CA VAL A 63 -16.55 -28.34 4.39
C VAL A 63 -17.23 -27.41 5.41
N ARG A 64 -18.14 -27.96 6.20
CA ARG A 64 -18.87 -27.20 7.21
C ARG A 64 -17.97 -26.77 8.39
N ASP A 65 -17.15 -27.69 8.94
CA ASP A 65 -16.37 -27.39 10.14
C ASP A 65 -15.33 -26.29 9.83
N LEU A 66 -14.62 -26.44 8.70
CA LEU A 66 -13.63 -25.47 8.26
C LEU A 66 -14.28 -24.14 7.90
N GLY A 67 -15.36 -24.18 7.10
CA GLY A 67 -15.97 -22.95 6.65
C GLY A 67 -16.66 -22.18 7.77
N VAL A 68 -17.32 -22.85 8.75
CA VAL A 68 -17.87 -22.16 9.94
C VAL A 68 -16.77 -21.51 10.75
N ALA A 69 -15.63 -22.17 10.92
CA ALA A 69 -14.49 -21.59 11.61
C ALA A 69 -13.94 -20.36 10.87
N ALA A 70 -14.02 -20.36 9.53
CA ALA A 70 -13.67 -19.23 8.68
C ALA A 70 -14.73 -18.11 8.63
N GLY A 71 -15.94 -18.34 9.17
CA GLY A 71 -17.06 -17.40 9.12
C GLY A 71 -18.03 -17.62 7.96
N ALA A 72 -17.88 -18.72 7.19
CA ALA A 72 -18.77 -19.01 6.08
C ALA A 72 -20.18 -19.45 6.51
N THR A 73 -21.18 -19.13 5.70
CA THR A 73 -22.54 -19.65 5.80
C THR A 73 -22.80 -20.71 4.74
N PHE A 74 -23.76 -21.64 5.00
CA PHE A 74 -23.99 -22.80 4.17
C PHE A 74 -25.45 -23.04 3.86
N THR A 75 -25.71 -23.50 2.62
CA THR A 75 -26.99 -24.05 2.19
C THR A 75 -26.75 -25.38 1.47
N VAL A 76 -27.56 -26.41 1.76
CA VAL A 76 -27.49 -27.72 1.07
C VAL A 76 -28.74 -27.87 0.22
N THR A 77 -28.54 -28.19 -1.07
CA THR A 77 -29.62 -28.36 -2.03
C THR A 77 -29.64 -29.79 -2.56
N GLY A 78 -30.83 -30.42 -2.52
CA GLY A 78 -31.04 -31.75 -3.04
C GLY A 78 -30.20 -32.86 -2.38
N GLY A 79 -29.57 -32.61 -1.24
CA GLY A 79 -28.67 -33.52 -0.53
C GLY A 79 -27.36 -33.87 -1.26
N LYS A 80 -27.08 -33.25 -2.40
CA LYS A 80 -25.91 -33.51 -3.25
C LYS A 80 -25.03 -32.29 -3.49
N THR A 81 -25.58 -31.09 -3.31
CA THR A 81 -24.86 -29.82 -3.55
C THR A 81 -24.80 -29.03 -2.28
N VAL A 82 -23.63 -28.49 -1.95
CA VAL A 82 -23.43 -27.55 -0.86
C VAL A 82 -22.97 -26.22 -1.42
N LEU A 83 -23.64 -25.16 -0.99
CA LEU A 83 -23.28 -23.78 -1.27
C LEU A 83 -22.61 -23.22 -0.02
N ALA A 84 -21.39 -22.73 -0.15
CA ALA A 84 -20.65 -22.03 0.90
C ALA A 84 -20.48 -20.56 0.50
N TYR A 85 -20.80 -19.64 1.39
CA TYR A 85 -20.67 -18.20 1.16
C TYR A 85 -19.77 -17.58 2.20
N LEU A 86 -18.70 -16.93 1.75
CA LEU A 86 -17.69 -16.23 2.58
C LEU A 86 -17.18 -14.98 1.86
N ASN A 87 -17.17 -13.84 2.52
CA ASN A 87 -16.55 -12.61 2.01
C ASN A 87 -16.99 -12.24 0.58
N ASP A 88 -18.29 -12.29 0.31
CA ASP A 88 -18.91 -12.04 -1.01
C ASP A 88 -18.61 -13.12 -2.08
N VAL A 89 -17.90 -14.19 -1.73
CA VAL A 89 -17.63 -15.32 -2.62
C VAL A 89 -18.63 -16.45 -2.36
N LEU A 90 -19.32 -16.89 -3.42
CA LEU A 90 -20.18 -18.06 -3.39
C LEU A 90 -19.46 -19.24 -4.03
N VAL A 91 -19.29 -20.32 -3.27
CA VAL A 91 -18.69 -21.57 -3.75
C VAL A 91 -19.74 -22.66 -3.76
N GLU A 92 -19.91 -23.31 -4.92
CA GLU A 92 -20.79 -24.46 -5.10
C GLU A 92 -19.95 -25.72 -5.27
N LEU A 93 -20.20 -26.72 -4.41
CA LEU A 93 -19.57 -28.04 -4.41
C LEU A 93 -20.62 -29.12 -4.62
N GLN A 94 -20.29 -30.12 -5.44
CA GLN A 94 -21.19 -31.25 -5.73
C GLN A 94 -20.56 -32.58 -5.31
N ASP A 95 -21.33 -33.41 -4.62
CA ASP A 95 -20.91 -34.76 -4.23
C ASP A 95 -20.47 -35.59 -5.46
N GLY A 96 -19.30 -36.21 -5.35
CA GLY A 96 -18.69 -37.00 -6.43
C GLY A 96 -18.01 -36.22 -7.53
N SER A 97 -17.94 -34.88 -7.45
CA SER A 97 -17.34 -34.00 -8.45
C SER A 97 -16.01 -33.40 -7.98
N THR A 98 -15.06 -33.29 -8.90
CA THR A 98 -13.87 -32.43 -8.74
C THR A 98 -14.13 -30.98 -9.16
N LYS A 99 -15.22 -30.74 -9.92
CA LYS A 99 -15.57 -29.39 -10.34
C LYS A 99 -16.11 -28.58 -9.18
N VAL A 100 -15.67 -27.34 -9.08
CA VAL A 100 -16.14 -26.32 -8.14
C VAL A 100 -16.59 -25.10 -8.94
N ARG A 101 -17.70 -24.49 -8.55
CA ARG A 101 -18.14 -23.21 -9.11
C ARG A 101 -17.87 -22.11 -8.09
N ILE A 102 -17.23 -21.04 -8.54
CA ILE A 102 -16.83 -19.88 -7.71
C ILE A 102 -17.48 -18.64 -8.36
N GLY A 103 -18.62 -18.20 -7.81
CA GLY A 103 -19.45 -17.19 -8.48
C GLY A 103 -19.89 -17.68 -9.87
N ASP A 104 -19.45 -16.99 -10.91
CA ASP A 104 -19.73 -17.35 -12.32
C ASP A 104 -18.60 -18.15 -12.99
N GLU A 105 -17.50 -18.42 -12.28
CA GLU A 105 -16.35 -19.16 -12.81
C GLU A 105 -16.38 -20.65 -12.40
N GLU A 106 -15.77 -21.50 -13.24
CA GLU A 106 -15.54 -22.91 -12.91
C GLU A 106 -14.08 -23.14 -12.56
N GLY A 107 -13.82 -23.87 -11.47
CA GLY A 107 -12.52 -24.35 -11.03
C GLY A 107 -12.50 -25.87 -10.87
N GLU A 108 -11.36 -26.42 -10.44
CA GLU A 108 -11.17 -27.83 -10.21
C GLU A 108 -10.46 -28.08 -8.87
N LEU A 109 -10.98 -29.02 -8.08
CA LEU A 109 -10.37 -29.50 -6.84
C LEU A 109 -9.40 -30.65 -7.14
N GLY A 110 -8.37 -30.83 -6.33
CA GLY A 110 -7.43 -31.94 -6.45
C GLY A 110 -8.04 -33.32 -6.19
N ALA A 111 -9.21 -33.37 -5.52
CA ALA A 111 -9.97 -34.60 -5.30
C ALA A 111 -11.47 -34.35 -5.31
N ALA A 112 -12.25 -35.39 -5.68
CA ALA A 112 -13.70 -35.29 -5.70
C ALA A 112 -14.30 -35.07 -4.30
N VAL A 113 -15.28 -34.19 -4.21
CA VAL A 113 -16.06 -33.96 -3.00
C VAL A 113 -16.78 -35.26 -2.58
N VAL A 114 -16.82 -35.52 -1.28
CA VAL A 114 -17.41 -36.73 -0.73
C VAL A 114 -18.45 -36.40 0.32
N ASN A 115 -19.64 -36.98 0.19
CA ASN A 115 -20.65 -36.90 1.23
C ASN A 115 -20.62 -38.18 2.09
N VAL A 116 -20.29 -38.02 3.38
CA VAL A 116 -20.32 -39.11 4.36
C VAL A 116 -21.31 -38.73 5.46
N ASN A 117 -22.38 -39.49 5.62
CA ASN A 117 -23.40 -39.26 6.67
C ASN A 117 -23.93 -37.82 6.67
N ASN A 118 -24.29 -37.27 5.52
CA ASN A 118 -24.77 -35.90 5.30
C ASN A 118 -23.73 -34.80 5.69
N SER A 119 -22.45 -35.14 5.74
CA SER A 119 -21.34 -34.22 5.86
C SER A 119 -20.51 -34.23 4.59
N PHE A 120 -20.28 -33.06 3.99
CA PHE A 120 -19.45 -32.91 2.81
C PHE A 120 -18.00 -32.73 3.22
N TYR A 121 -17.12 -33.38 2.50
CA TYR A 121 -15.66 -33.30 2.66
C TYR A 121 -15.04 -32.93 1.32
N ALA A 122 -14.10 -32.01 1.32
CA ALA A 122 -13.36 -31.54 0.17
C ALA A 122 -11.87 -31.51 0.47
N GLU A 123 -11.06 -31.52 -0.57
CA GLU A 123 -9.62 -31.32 -0.45
C GLU A 123 -9.34 -29.91 0.09
N LEU A 124 -8.39 -29.81 1.05
CA LEU A 124 -8.18 -28.58 1.83
C LEU A 124 -7.76 -27.40 0.97
N GLU A 125 -6.73 -27.59 0.14
CA GLU A 125 -6.11 -26.49 -0.63
C GLU A 125 -7.10 -25.90 -1.64
N GLY A 126 -7.76 -26.74 -2.45
CA GLY A 126 -8.72 -26.30 -3.44
C GLY A 126 -9.96 -25.65 -2.81
N PHE A 127 -10.47 -26.20 -1.69
CA PHE A 127 -11.62 -25.62 -1.01
C PHE A 127 -11.28 -24.29 -0.31
N ALA A 128 -10.13 -24.19 0.35
CA ALA A 128 -9.66 -22.94 0.94
C ALA A 128 -9.45 -21.87 -0.14
N SER A 129 -8.76 -22.23 -1.23
CA SER A 129 -8.54 -21.33 -2.37
C SER A 129 -9.85 -20.87 -3.00
N ALA A 130 -10.83 -21.78 -3.20
CA ALA A 130 -12.13 -21.42 -3.76
C ALA A 130 -12.90 -20.40 -2.91
N LEU A 131 -12.76 -20.46 -1.58
CA LEU A 131 -13.33 -19.50 -0.64
C LEU A 131 -12.48 -18.22 -0.46
N GLY A 132 -11.32 -18.13 -1.12
CA GLY A 132 -10.39 -17.02 -0.95
C GLY A 132 -9.66 -17.01 0.39
N ILE A 133 -9.58 -18.17 1.08
CA ILE A 133 -8.84 -18.38 2.31
C ILE A 133 -7.36 -18.59 1.97
N GLU A 134 -6.49 -17.78 2.55
CA GLU A 134 -5.04 -17.95 2.40
C GLU A 134 -4.53 -19.06 3.32
N GLN A 135 -3.77 -20.01 2.75
CA GLN A 135 -3.18 -21.12 3.49
C GLN A 135 -1.67 -20.98 3.59
N THR A 136 -1.14 -21.14 4.80
CA THR A 136 0.30 -21.26 5.04
C THR A 136 0.60 -22.44 5.95
N THR A 137 1.79 -23.04 5.81
CA THR A 137 2.24 -24.11 6.69
C THR A 137 3.57 -23.68 7.32
N ASP A 138 3.64 -23.70 8.65
CA ASP A 138 4.87 -23.33 9.36
C ASP A 138 5.90 -24.46 9.34
N ALA A 139 7.14 -24.17 9.80
CA ALA A 139 8.24 -25.12 9.86
C ALA A 139 7.96 -26.35 10.76
N SER A 140 6.93 -26.28 11.63
CA SER A 140 6.49 -27.40 12.47
C SER A 140 5.38 -28.24 11.84
N GLY A 141 4.94 -27.88 10.62
CA GLY A 141 3.87 -28.56 9.89
C GLY A 141 2.46 -28.12 10.31
N LYS A 142 2.30 -27.05 11.09
CA LYS A 142 0.99 -26.49 11.44
C LYS A 142 0.42 -25.70 10.27
N VAL A 143 -0.85 -25.93 9.98
CA VAL A 143 -1.55 -25.27 8.90
C VAL A 143 -2.33 -24.06 9.46
N TRP A 144 -2.05 -22.89 8.90
CA TRP A 144 -2.69 -21.62 9.21
C TRP A 144 -3.58 -21.23 8.03
N LEU A 145 -4.78 -20.81 8.32
CA LEU A 145 -5.82 -20.42 7.35
C LEU A 145 -6.31 -19.02 7.71
N ASP A 146 -6.10 -18.08 6.83
CA ASP A 146 -6.55 -16.70 7.01
C ASP A 146 -7.73 -16.41 6.08
N ALA A 147 -8.90 -16.29 6.65
CA ALA A 147 -10.17 -16.01 5.98
C ALA A 147 -10.62 -14.56 6.15
N THR A 148 -9.74 -13.69 6.61
CA THR A 148 -10.05 -12.26 6.81
C THR A 148 -10.38 -11.62 5.47
N LYS A 149 -11.55 -10.95 5.38
CA LYS A 149 -11.87 -10.10 4.24
C LYS A 149 -10.89 -8.93 4.22
N ARG A 150 -10.13 -8.80 3.13
CA ARG A 150 -9.19 -7.70 2.92
C ARG A 150 -9.59 -6.89 1.71
N LEU A 151 -9.20 -5.63 1.72
CA LEU A 151 -9.32 -4.75 0.58
C LEU A 151 -8.34 -5.21 -0.52
N THR A 152 -8.83 -5.31 -1.74
CA THR A 152 -8.02 -5.64 -2.94
C THR A 152 -7.60 -4.37 -3.67
N ASP A 153 -6.50 -4.46 -4.41
CA ASP A 153 -6.01 -3.38 -5.28
C ASP A 153 -5.85 -2.03 -4.51
N ALA A 154 -5.35 -2.10 -3.27
CA ALA A 154 -5.13 -0.94 -2.44
C ALA A 154 -3.81 -0.25 -2.79
N GLU A 155 -3.87 1.06 -3.02
CA GLU A 155 -2.77 1.93 -3.42
C GLU A 155 -2.62 3.10 -2.45
N ASP A 156 -1.50 3.83 -2.55
CA ASP A 156 -1.21 5.09 -1.84
C ASP A 156 -1.41 5.02 -0.31
N PRO A 157 -0.81 4.08 0.40
CA PRO A 157 -0.99 3.96 1.84
C PRO A 157 -0.42 5.15 2.61
N ILE A 158 -1.22 5.73 3.49
CA ILE A 158 -0.83 6.85 4.37
C ILE A 158 -1.25 6.52 5.80
N TRP A 159 -0.34 6.64 6.78
CA TRP A 159 -0.71 6.50 8.18
C TRP A 159 -1.52 7.71 8.67
N ILE A 160 -2.74 7.46 9.15
CA ILE A 160 -3.56 8.45 9.85
C ILE A 160 -3.11 8.55 11.31
N ASP A 161 -2.91 7.41 11.94
CA ASP A 161 -2.41 7.24 13.30
C ASP A 161 -1.58 5.94 13.40
N ALA A 162 -1.16 5.55 14.61
CA ALA A 162 -0.33 4.35 14.81
C ALA A 162 -1.02 3.00 14.48
N GLN A 163 -2.32 3.00 14.24
CA GLN A 163 -3.14 1.79 14.06
C GLN A 163 -3.97 1.80 12.78
N THR A 164 -3.99 2.91 12.06
CA THR A 164 -4.90 3.10 10.92
C THR A 164 -4.15 3.64 9.71
N LEU A 165 -4.27 2.95 8.60
CA LEU A 165 -3.88 3.42 7.27
C LEU A 165 -5.09 4.03 6.56
N LEU A 166 -4.86 5.08 5.77
CA LEU A 166 -5.71 5.51 4.69
C LEU A 166 -5.12 4.93 3.41
N VAL A 167 -5.95 4.31 2.59
CA VAL A 167 -5.54 3.75 1.29
C VAL A 167 -6.58 4.08 0.24
N SER A 168 -6.21 4.10 -1.02
CA SER A 168 -7.13 4.29 -2.14
C SER A 168 -7.29 3.03 -2.97
N THR A 169 -8.41 2.93 -3.68
CA THR A 169 -8.64 1.94 -4.74
C THR A 169 -9.27 2.62 -5.94
N LEU A 170 -9.13 2.01 -7.11
CA LEU A 170 -9.87 2.41 -8.30
C LEU A 170 -11.27 1.79 -8.26
N ALA A 171 -12.31 2.60 -8.44
CA ALA A 171 -13.68 2.12 -8.54
C ALA A 171 -13.97 1.57 -9.96
N GLU A 172 -15.01 0.73 -10.10
CA GLU A 172 -15.42 0.16 -11.39
C GLU A 172 -15.80 1.24 -12.43
N ASP A 173 -16.29 2.39 -11.99
CA ASP A 173 -16.63 3.54 -12.83
C ASP A 173 -15.43 4.46 -13.16
N GLY A 174 -14.21 4.07 -12.74
CA GLY A 174 -12.97 4.80 -12.93
C GLY A 174 -12.73 5.90 -11.89
N GLY A 175 -13.60 6.05 -10.90
CA GLY A 175 -13.40 6.95 -9.76
C GLY A 175 -12.45 6.36 -8.72
N ARG A 176 -12.04 7.18 -7.74
CA ARG A 176 -11.25 6.76 -6.58
C ARG A 176 -12.16 6.53 -5.37
N VAL A 177 -11.83 5.51 -4.59
CA VAL A 177 -12.44 5.26 -3.28
C VAL A 177 -11.36 5.17 -2.23
N ASP A 178 -11.48 5.97 -1.18
CA ASP A 178 -10.54 5.99 -0.07
C ASP A 178 -11.11 5.23 1.13
N TYR A 179 -10.28 4.39 1.75
CA TYR A 179 -10.65 3.53 2.87
C TYR A 179 -9.73 3.75 4.07
N LYS A 180 -10.27 3.64 5.26
CA LYS A 180 -9.50 3.36 6.47
C LYS A 180 -9.30 1.86 6.59
N VAL A 181 -8.06 1.44 6.82
CA VAL A 181 -7.68 0.04 7.07
C VAL A 181 -7.06 -0.05 8.46
N ASN A 182 -7.57 -0.95 9.28
CA ASN A 182 -6.99 -1.24 10.59
C ASN A 182 -5.69 -2.05 10.40
N ALA A 183 -4.58 -1.53 10.87
CA ALA A 183 -3.26 -2.12 10.71
C ALA A 183 -3.08 -3.46 11.48
N ALA A 184 -3.88 -3.71 12.53
CA ALA A 184 -3.81 -4.94 13.29
C ALA A 184 -4.70 -6.04 12.71
N THR A 185 -5.88 -5.70 12.16
CA THR A 185 -6.88 -6.70 11.72
C THR A 185 -7.03 -6.79 10.21
N GLY A 186 -6.71 -5.73 9.44
CA GLY A 186 -7.02 -5.62 8.02
C GLY A 186 -8.49 -5.24 7.74
N GLU A 187 -9.31 -5.04 8.79
CA GLU A 187 -10.67 -4.52 8.61
C GLU A 187 -10.66 -3.14 7.98
N PHE A 188 -11.55 -2.90 7.04
CA PHE A 188 -11.59 -1.65 6.29
C PHE A 188 -12.97 -1.03 6.23
N THR A 189 -12.99 0.30 6.08
CA THR A 189 -14.23 1.09 5.98
C THR A 189 -14.04 2.21 4.97
N GLU A 190 -14.92 2.31 3.98
CA GLU A 190 -14.96 3.43 3.02
C GLU A 190 -15.15 4.75 3.76
N VAL A 191 -14.35 5.77 3.41
CA VAL A 191 -14.45 7.12 3.98
C VAL A 191 -14.74 8.20 2.96
N PHE A 192 -14.32 8.01 1.70
CA PHE A 192 -14.54 8.99 0.65
C PHE A 192 -14.61 8.30 -0.72
N ARG A 193 -15.43 8.85 -1.61
CA ARG A 193 -15.56 8.40 -3.01
C ARG A 193 -15.65 9.59 -3.92
N THR A 194 -14.93 9.58 -5.02
CA THR A 194 -14.89 10.69 -5.97
C THR A 194 -14.45 10.23 -7.35
N SER A 195 -14.89 10.93 -8.38
CA SER A 195 -14.39 10.77 -9.76
C SER A 195 -13.47 11.91 -10.19
N THR A 196 -13.35 12.99 -9.41
CA THR A 196 -12.72 14.25 -9.86
C THR A 196 -11.76 14.88 -8.84
N ALA A 197 -11.84 14.51 -7.55
CA ALA A 197 -11.00 15.11 -6.53
C ALA A 197 -9.55 14.64 -6.58
N SER A 198 -8.62 15.53 -6.19
CA SER A 198 -7.21 15.17 -6.00
C SER A 198 -7.02 14.12 -4.90
N ALA A 199 -5.83 13.53 -4.79
CA ALA A 199 -5.46 12.67 -3.66
C ALA A 199 -5.69 13.38 -2.32
N LEU A 200 -6.03 12.60 -1.29
CA LEU A 200 -6.24 13.12 0.06
C LEU A 200 -4.90 13.43 0.75
N THR A 201 -4.73 14.65 1.20
CA THR A 201 -3.59 15.05 2.05
C THR A 201 -4.04 15.04 3.51
N VAL A 202 -3.58 14.08 4.29
CA VAL A 202 -3.98 13.88 5.69
C VAL A 202 -3.34 14.93 6.59
N ALA A 203 -4.15 15.53 7.46
CA ALA A 203 -3.66 16.46 8.47
C ALA A 203 -2.79 15.74 9.53
N PRO A 204 -1.73 16.37 10.06
CA PRO A 204 -0.83 15.75 11.04
C PRO A 204 -1.50 15.16 12.28
N ASN A 205 -2.69 15.63 12.67
CA ASN A 205 -3.45 15.09 13.79
C ASN A 205 -4.32 13.86 13.42
N GLY A 206 -4.34 13.44 12.14
CA GLY A 206 -5.11 12.29 11.66
C GLY A 206 -6.62 12.48 11.60
N ALA A 207 -7.15 13.66 11.96
CA ALA A 207 -8.60 13.86 12.06
C ALA A 207 -9.25 14.28 10.73
N LYS A 208 -8.50 14.93 9.86
CA LYS A 208 -8.98 15.54 8.62
C LYS A 208 -8.06 15.23 7.45
N ALA A 209 -8.60 15.34 6.24
CA ALA A 209 -7.82 15.36 5.01
C ALA A 209 -8.25 16.54 4.13
N ALA A 210 -7.32 17.12 3.38
CA ALA A 210 -7.60 18.15 2.39
C ALA A 210 -7.50 17.56 0.99
N TYR A 211 -8.30 18.13 0.06
CA TYR A 211 -8.22 17.80 -1.36
C TYR A 211 -8.69 19.00 -2.19
N THR A 212 -8.41 19.00 -3.49
CA THR A 212 -8.96 19.94 -4.44
C THR A 212 -9.96 19.24 -5.35
N ASP A 213 -10.99 19.96 -5.78
CA ASP A 213 -11.82 19.55 -6.91
C ASP A 213 -11.17 19.93 -8.25
N GLU A 214 -11.82 19.58 -9.36
CA GLU A 214 -11.35 19.90 -10.72
C GLU A 214 -11.28 21.41 -11.02
N THR A 215 -11.93 22.25 -10.24
CA THR A 215 -11.85 23.72 -10.34
C THR A 215 -10.68 24.32 -9.56
N GLY A 216 -9.98 23.53 -8.75
CA GLY A 216 -8.91 23.98 -7.87
C GLY A 216 -9.39 24.49 -6.51
N ALA A 217 -10.68 24.40 -6.20
CA ALA A 217 -11.20 24.74 -4.89
C ALA A 217 -10.77 23.71 -3.83
N VAL A 218 -10.37 24.19 -2.65
CA VAL A 218 -9.93 23.32 -1.54
C VAL A 218 -11.12 22.93 -0.67
N TYR A 219 -11.17 21.64 -0.39
CA TYR A 219 -12.13 21.02 0.53
C TYR A 219 -11.38 20.37 1.70
N VAL A 220 -12.07 20.29 2.82
CA VAL A 220 -11.62 19.51 4.01
C VAL A 220 -12.64 18.44 4.32
N LEU A 221 -12.19 17.20 4.33
CA LEU A 221 -12.91 15.99 4.73
C LEU A 221 -12.64 15.70 6.20
N ASP A 222 -13.67 15.58 7.01
CA ASP A 222 -13.58 15.05 8.37
C ASP A 222 -13.59 13.51 8.28
N LEU A 223 -12.50 12.88 8.70
CA LEU A 223 -12.31 11.44 8.55
C LEU A 223 -13.16 10.60 9.52
N ALA A 224 -13.75 11.20 10.56
CA ALA A 224 -14.63 10.48 11.50
C ALA A 224 -16.09 10.54 11.03
N THR A 225 -16.58 11.72 10.64
CA THR A 225 -17.97 11.93 10.20
C THR A 225 -18.17 11.69 8.72
N LYS A 226 -17.09 11.60 7.95
CA LYS A 226 -17.07 11.48 6.47
C LYS A 226 -17.72 12.69 5.75
N SER A 227 -17.84 13.80 6.46
CA SER A 227 -18.39 15.03 5.90
C SER A 227 -17.30 15.88 5.26
N SER A 228 -17.58 16.41 4.08
CA SER A 228 -16.69 17.31 3.34
C SER A 228 -17.27 18.72 3.26
N SER A 229 -16.39 19.72 3.39
CA SER A 229 -16.78 21.13 3.27
C SER A 229 -15.77 21.90 2.44
N LYS A 230 -16.27 22.78 1.55
CA LYS A 230 -15.44 23.73 0.80
C LYS A 230 -14.87 24.77 1.77
N VAL A 231 -13.54 24.97 1.76
CA VAL A 231 -12.84 25.90 2.67
C VAL A 231 -12.11 27.02 1.93
N SER A 232 -12.00 26.98 0.59
CA SER A 232 -11.44 28.08 -0.18
C SER A 232 -12.51 28.77 -1.02
N GLY A 233 -12.43 30.10 -1.12
CA GLY A 233 -13.22 30.92 -2.06
C GLY A 233 -12.54 31.11 -3.42
N ASP A 234 -11.34 30.58 -3.58
CA ASP A 234 -10.46 30.70 -4.74
C ASP A 234 -10.48 29.39 -5.55
N ASP A 235 -10.57 29.48 -6.84
CA ASP A 235 -10.62 28.40 -7.83
C ASP A 235 -9.34 28.30 -8.69
N THR A 236 -8.24 28.95 -8.26
CA THR A 236 -6.95 28.75 -8.93
C THR A 236 -6.42 27.33 -8.70
N ILE A 237 -5.73 26.78 -9.70
CA ILE A 237 -5.08 25.46 -9.59
C ILE A 237 -4.11 25.44 -8.41
N LYS A 238 -4.17 24.37 -7.61
CA LYS A 238 -3.31 24.10 -6.47
C LYS A 238 -2.73 22.69 -6.60
N PRO A 239 -1.59 22.55 -7.28
CA PRO A 239 -1.02 21.23 -7.57
C PRO A 239 -0.58 20.46 -6.33
N GLU A 240 -0.35 21.16 -5.21
CA GLU A 240 0.13 20.54 -3.99
C GLU A 240 -0.47 21.24 -2.76
N LEU A 241 -0.94 20.44 -1.80
CA LEU A 241 -1.45 20.88 -0.49
C LEU A 241 -0.56 20.31 0.62
N VAL A 242 -0.22 21.14 1.61
CA VAL A 242 0.58 20.72 2.79
C VAL A 242 -0.04 21.30 4.05
N TRP A 243 -0.40 20.45 5.01
CA TRP A 243 -0.90 20.91 6.29
C TRP A 243 0.21 21.52 7.15
N SER A 244 -0.13 22.56 7.93
CA SER A 244 0.72 22.99 9.05
C SER A 244 0.87 21.89 10.08
N ALA A 245 2.00 21.88 10.82
CA ALA A 245 2.28 20.84 11.81
C ALA A 245 1.22 20.72 12.92
N ASP A 246 0.52 21.81 13.23
CA ASP A 246 -0.58 21.89 14.20
C ASP A 246 -1.95 21.59 13.59
N SER A 247 -2.01 21.27 12.27
CA SER A 247 -3.25 21.01 11.53
C SER A 247 -4.24 22.17 11.46
N SER A 248 -3.79 23.42 11.70
CA SER A 248 -4.64 24.60 11.73
C SER A 248 -4.73 25.34 10.39
N ALA A 249 -3.77 25.12 9.48
CA ALA A 249 -3.67 25.78 8.19
C ALA A 249 -3.23 24.82 7.09
N ILE A 250 -3.50 25.20 5.84
CA ILE A 250 -3.05 24.48 4.65
C ILE A 250 -2.15 25.42 3.85
N TYR A 251 -0.92 25.03 3.62
CA TYR A 251 -0.02 25.67 2.67
C TYR A 251 -0.19 25.01 1.30
N PHE A 252 0.04 25.77 0.23
CA PHE A 252 -0.09 25.22 -1.11
C PHE A 252 0.74 26.00 -2.13
N LEU A 253 1.05 25.35 -3.22
CA LEU A 253 1.53 25.98 -4.43
C LEU A 253 0.32 26.49 -5.22
N GLN A 254 0.37 27.70 -5.74
CA GLN A 254 -0.75 28.35 -6.45
C GLN A 254 -0.39 28.60 -7.91
N GLY A 255 -1.38 28.35 -8.79
CA GLY A 255 -1.27 28.49 -10.23
C GLY A 255 -0.79 27.22 -10.91
N ASP A 256 -1.02 27.10 -12.21
CA ASP A 256 -0.68 25.96 -13.07
C ASP A 256 0.83 25.64 -13.09
N LYS A 257 1.66 26.64 -12.80
CA LYS A 257 3.12 26.47 -12.70
C LYS A 257 3.65 26.48 -11.26
N GLY A 258 2.77 26.47 -10.26
CA GLY A 258 3.19 26.46 -8.86
C GLY A 258 4.06 27.65 -8.46
N SER A 259 3.87 28.85 -9.06
CA SER A 259 4.78 29.99 -8.89
C SER A 259 4.68 30.70 -7.55
N VAL A 260 3.56 30.55 -6.83
CA VAL A 260 3.29 31.22 -5.56
C VAL A 260 3.18 30.18 -4.45
N ILE A 261 3.81 30.44 -3.29
CA ILE A 261 3.51 29.73 -2.04
C ILE A 261 2.48 30.55 -1.28
N ALA A 262 1.34 29.94 -0.95
CA ALA A 262 0.27 30.58 -0.20
C ALA A 262 -0.16 29.73 0.99
N LYS A 263 -0.89 30.36 1.92
CA LYS A 263 -1.45 29.76 3.13
C LYS A 263 -2.96 30.02 3.15
N LEU A 264 -3.75 28.96 3.34
CA LEU A 264 -5.18 28.99 3.56
C LEU A 264 -5.48 28.75 5.06
N ASN A 265 -6.33 29.55 5.64
CA ASN A 265 -6.97 29.27 6.91
C ASN A 265 -8.30 28.54 6.68
N PRO A 266 -8.44 27.24 7.00
CA PRO A 266 -9.66 26.50 6.73
C PRO A 266 -10.88 26.94 7.55
N ALA A 267 -10.68 27.72 8.62
CA ALA A 267 -11.76 28.16 9.49
C ALA A 267 -12.58 29.34 8.89
N ASP A 268 -11.93 30.19 8.11
CA ASP A 268 -12.55 31.40 7.54
C ASP A 268 -12.34 31.56 6.02
N GLY A 269 -11.57 30.64 5.41
CA GLY A 269 -11.27 30.65 3.98
C GLY A 269 -10.25 31.72 3.55
N ALA A 270 -9.60 32.41 4.48
CA ALA A 270 -8.65 33.46 4.19
C ALA A 270 -7.36 32.89 3.58
N ILE A 271 -6.97 33.43 2.41
CA ILE A 271 -5.72 33.08 1.73
C ILE A 271 -4.72 34.21 1.86
N THR A 272 -3.51 33.87 2.26
CA THR A 272 -2.39 34.81 2.40
C THR A 272 -1.21 34.32 1.57
N LYS A 273 -0.68 35.17 0.69
CA LYS A 273 0.56 34.87 -0.04
C LYS A 273 1.75 34.88 0.93
N VAL A 274 2.56 33.86 0.85
CA VAL A 274 3.80 33.68 1.64
C VAL A 274 5.03 34.06 0.82
N LEU A 275 5.08 33.62 -0.44
CA LEU A 275 6.15 33.92 -1.38
C LEU A 275 5.56 34.11 -2.79
N GLU A 276 5.90 35.24 -3.43
CA GLU A 276 5.58 35.55 -4.82
C GLU A 276 6.83 36.15 -5.49
N ASP A 277 7.75 35.31 -5.92
CA ASP A 277 9.07 35.70 -6.44
C ASP A 277 9.19 35.56 -7.98
N LYS A 278 8.09 35.19 -8.66
CA LYS A 278 8.02 34.96 -10.12
C LYS A 278 8.89 33.79 -10.60
N VAL A 279 9.28 32.86 -9.71
CA VAL A 279 9.93 31.62 -10.08
C VAL A 279 8.84 30.56 -10.27
N ASP A 280 8.74 30.05 -11.48
CA ASP A 280 7.79 29.01 -11.87
C ASP A 280 8.33 27.61 -11.53
N TYR A 281 7.44 26.61 -11.57
CA TYR A 281 7.72 25.18 -11.42
C TYR A 281 8.28 24.79 -10.05
N LYS A 282 7.75 25.42 -8.99
CA LYS A 282 7.94 24.94 -7.62
C LYS A 282 7.15 23.65 -7.41
N ALA A 283 7.73 22.73 -6.68
CA ALA A 283 7.15 21.46 -6.23
C ALA A 283 7.74 21.05 -4.87
N ASP A 284 7.24 19.95 -4.31
CA ASP A 284 7.79 19.31 -3.11
C ASP A 284 7.87 20.27 -1.91
N LEU A 285 6.78 20.95 -1.61
CA LEU A 285 6.74 21.94 -0.55
C LEU A 285 6.82 21.30 0.85
N ALA A 286 7.80 21.70 1.64
CA ALA A 286 7.89 21.38 3.07
C ALA A 286 7.90 22.65 3.90
N VAL A 287 7.18 22.61 5.03
CA VAL A 287 6.97 23.77 5.90
C VAL A 287 7.42 23.45 7.32
N SER A 288 8.19 24.35 7.95
CA SER A 288 8.59 24.21 9.34
C SER A 288 7.41 24.18 10.30
N ALA A 289 7.61 23.59 11.48
CA ALA A 289 6.57 23.49 12.51
C ALA A 289 5.99 24.85 12.94
N ASP A 290 6.79 25.92 12.88
CA ASP A 290 6.35 27.30 13.18
C ASP A 290 5.74 28.02 11.96
N GLY A 291 5.72 27.40 10.80
CA GLY A 291 5.13 27.92 9.56
C GLY A 291 5.89 29.09 8.92
N LYS A 292 7.17 29.28 9.25
CA LYS A 292 7.96 30.44 8.76
C LYS A 292 9.03 30.10 7.75
N LYS A 293 9.53 28.86 7.76
CA LYS A 293 10.59 28.39 6.87
C LYS A 293 10.04 27.34 5.90
N PHE A 294 10.53 27.38 4.68
CA PHE A 294 10.04 26.59 3.57
C PHE A 294 11.20 25.98 2.80
N PHE A 295 11.12 24.69 2.52
CA PHE A 295 11.91 24.02 1.49
C PHE A 295 11.00 23.64 0.34
N TYR A 296 11.52 23.68 -0.88
CA TYR A 296 10.82 23.27 -2.08
C TYR A 296 11.82 22.96 -3.19
N SER A 297 11.41 22.23 -4.19
CA SER A 297 12.17 22.02 -5.42
C SER A 297 11.72 23.00 -6.50
N VAL A 298 12.59 23.22 -7.48
CA VAL A 298 12.28 23.92 -8.73
C VAL A 298 12.87 23.11 -9.88
N THR A 299 12.00 22.72 -10.81
CA THR A 299 12.37 21.98 -12.01
C THR A 299 12.08 22.83 -13.25
N LYS A 300 13.11 23.25 -13.96
CA LYS A 300 12.93 24.04 -15.18
C LYS A 300 12.49 23.15 -16.33
N PRO A 301 11.55 23.59 -17.18
CA PRO A 301 11.23 22.85 -18.40
C PRO A 301 12.41 22.87 -19.37
N GLY A 302 12.53 21.83 -20.19
CA GLY A 302 13.48 21.81 -21.30
C GLY A 302 13.24 22.93 -22.30
N ALA A 303 14.31 23.44 -22.88
CA ALA A 303 14.22 24.47 -23.90
C ALA A 303 13.90 23.84 -25.28
N VAL A 304 12.78 24.25 -25.86
CA VAL A 304 12.43 23.82 -27.21
C VAL A 304 13.24 24.65 -28.22
N THR A 305 14.08 23.99 -29.00
CA THR A 305 14.84 24.60 -30.11
C THR A 305 14.26 24.13 -31.43
N ALA A 306 13.69 25.08 -32.17
CA ALA A 306 13.27 24.85 -33.56
C ALA A 306 14.04 25.81 -34.49
N ASP A 307 14.41 25.34 -35.69
CA ASP A 307 15.00 26.21 -36.69
C ASP A 307 13.94 27.23 -37.18
N ALA A 308 14.13 28.50 -36.82
CA ALA A 308 13.19 29.58 -37.16
C ALA A 308 12.96 29.80 -38.66
N ASN A 309 13.78 29.16 -39.52
CA ASN A 309 13.75 29.30 -40.97
C ASN A 309 13.11 28.10 -41.70
N LYS A 310 12.63 27.09 -40.96
CA LYS A 310 11.97 25.93 -41.56
C LYS A 310 10.52 25.81 -41.07
N PRO A 311 9.57 25.28 -41.89
CA PRO A 311 8.27 24.84 -41.38
C PRO A 311 8.53 23.78 -40.30
N VAL A 312 7.90 23.94 -39.15
CA VAL A 312 8.07 23.01 -38.01
C VAL A 312 7.36 21.68 -38.35
N GLU A 313 8.14 20.70 -38.80
CA GLU A 313 7.71 19.31 -38.81
C GLU A 313 8.05 18.67 -37.44
N SER A 314 7.28 17.68 -36.97
CA SER A 314 7.45 17.07 -35.63
C SER A 314 8.88 16.54 -35.39
N ASP A 315 9.60 16.16 -36.44
CA ASP A 315 10.95 15.58 -36.37
C ASP A 315 12.06 16.65 -36.26
N ASP A 316 11.74 17.94 -36.44
CA ASP A 316 12.68 19.07 -36.39
C ASP A 316 12.70 19.76 -35.00
N VAL A 317 11.95 19.27 -34.02
CA VAL A 317 11.89 19.82 -32.67
C VAL A 317 12.87 19.09 -31.76
N ALA A 318 13.95 19.75 -31.38
CA ALA A 318 14.84 19.25 -30.33
C ALA A 318 14.52 19.91 -28.98
N ILE A 319 14.51 19.13 -27.93
CA ILE A 319 14.38 19.64 -26.57
C ILE A 319 15.72 19.56 -25.89
N ASP A 320 16.27 20.73 -25.53
CA ASP A 320 17.48 20.80 -24.70
C ASP A 320 17.09 20.64 -23.24
N MET A 321 17.51 19.53 -22.64
CA MET A 321 17.25 19.19 -21.23
C MET A 321 18.36 19.68 -20.28
N THR A 322 19.33 20.43 -20.76
CA THR A 322 20.42 20.94 -19.92
C THR A 322 19.90 21.89 -18.84
N GLY A 323 20.18 21.56 -17.59
CA GLY A 323 19.79 22.36 -16.42
C GLY A 323 18.30 22.25 -16.05
N THR A 324 17.65 21.15 -16.48
CA THR A 324 16.27 20.81 -16.09
C THR A 324 16.20 19.98 -14.81
N GLU A 325 17.34 19.53 -14.28
CA GLU A 325 17.39 18.74 -13.06
C GLU A 325 16.82 19.53 -11.87
N PRO A 326 16.02 18.88 -11.00
CA PRO A 326 15.43 19.52 -9.81
C PRO A 326 16.51 20.15 -8.92
N GLN A 327 16.27 21.37 -8.49
CA GLN A 327 17.16 22.06 -7.54
C GLN A 327 16.37 22.45 -6.30
N LEU A 328 16.96 22.25 -5.11
CA LEU A 328 16.34 22.55 -3.83
C LEU A 328 16.55 24.01 -3.46
N TYR A 329 15.50 24.60 -2.88
CA TYR A 329 15.47 25.98 -2.43
C TYR A 329 15.03 26.04 -0.98
N PHE A 330 15.48 27.11 -0.31
CA PHE A 330 15.08 27.47 1.06
C PHE A 330 14.58 28.91 1.10
N PHE A 331 13.51 29.13 1.86
CA PHE A 331 12.98 30.47 2.13
C PHE A 331 12.60 30.63 3.60
N ASP A 332 13.00 31.75 4.21
CA ASP A 332 12.62 32.13 5.57
C ASP A 332 11.77 33.40 5.50
N SER A 333 10.47 33.27 5.74
CA SER A 333 9.51 34.38 5.70
C SER A 333 9.59 35.31 6.91
N SER A 334 10.34 34.95 7.96
CA SER A 334 10.58 35.82 9.13
C SER A 334 11.64 36.87 8.87
N VAL A 335 12.46 36.69 7.84
CA VAL A 335 13.48 37.66 7.43
C VAL A 335 12.83 38.74 6.58
N LYS A 336 12.84 39.98 7.08
CA LYS A 336 12.31 41.11 6.30
C LYS A 336 13.06 41.24 4.97
N ASP A 337 12.30 41.33 3.87
CA ASP A 337 12.81 41.40 2.51
C ASP A 337 13.71 40.20 2.11
N GLY A 338 13.58 39.07 2.86
CA GLY A 338 14.29 37.82 2.60
C GLY A 338 13.98 37.27 1.20
N LYS A 339 14.99 36.68 0.57
CA LYS A 339 14.87 36.06 -0.74
C LYS A 339 15.13 34.56 -0.64
N PRO A 340 14.48 33.75 -1.48
CA PRO A 340 14.81 32.33 -1.58
C PRO A 340 16.29 32.11 -1.93
N ALA A 341 16.88 31.13 -1.27
CA ALA A 341 18.23 30.67 -1.53
C ALA A 341 18.22 29.33 -2.25
N LYS A 342 18.85 29.24 -3.43
CA LYS A 342 19.12 27.98 -4.10
C LYS A 342 20.17 27.21 -3.30
N LEU A 343 19.88 25.97 -2.91
CA LEU A 343 20.74 25.17 -2.03
C LEU A 343 21.61 24.18 -2.78
N THR A 344 21.15 23.66 -3.93
CA THR A 344 21.86 22.66 -4.72
C THR A 344 22.17 23.17 -6.12
N GLU A 345 23.29 22.72 -6.70
CA GLU A 345 23.75 23.14 -8.02
C GLU A 345 24.10 21.94 -8.93
N LYS A 346 24.21 20.74 -8.35
CA LYS A 346 24.64 19.54 -9.07
C LYS A 346 23.59 19.13 -10.09
N ALA A 347 24.03 18.69 -11.27
CA ALA A 347 23.20 18.14 -12.34
C ALA A 347 22.97 16.64 -12.10
N ASP A 348 22.25 16.31 -11.06
CA ASP A 348 21.75 14.99 -10.70
C ASP A 348 20.24 15.05 -10.52
N ASP A 349 19.56 13.95 -10.72
CA ASP A 349 18.16 13.86 -10.38
C ASP A 349 17.99 13.85 -8.87
N LYS A 350 17.02 14.63 -8.35
CA LYS A 350 16.77 14.78 -6.93
C LYS A 350 15.32 14.46 -6.62
N ILE A 351 15.14 13.39 -5.86
CA ILE A 351 13.82 13.03 -5.31
C ILE A 351 13.76 13.63 -3.91
N PHE A 352 12.88 14.61 -3.73
CA PHE A 352 12.67 15.24 -2.42
C PHE A 352 11.99 14.26 -1.45
N VAL A 353 12.50 14.19 -0.22
CA VAL A 353 11.98 13.29 0.82
C VAL A 353 11.22 14.06 1.91
N GLY A 354 11.63 15.30 2.18
CA GLY A 354 11.04 16.10 3.23
C GLY A 354 12.04 17.05 3.89
N ALA A 355 11.68 17.58 5.05
CA ALA A 355 12.54 18.47 5.82
C ALA A 355 12.47 18.14 7.32
N SER A 356 13.49 18.56 8.10
CA SER A 356 13.42 18.52 9.55
C SER A 356 12.34 19.46 10.08
N ALA A 357 11.75 19.13 11.24
CA ALA A 357 10.63 19.88 11.82
C ALA A 357 10.94 21.37 12.07
N ASP A 358 12.20 21.70 12.36
CA ASP A 358 12.69 23.08 12.52
C ASP A 358 13.06 23.74 11.18
N ALA A 359 12.93 23.00 10.06
CA ALA A 359 13.44 23.37 8.74
C ALA A 359 14.91 23.83 8.78
N GLY A 360 15.74 23.15 9.55
CA GLY A 360 17.18 23.32 9.55
C GLY A 360 17.85 22.67 8.33
N GLN A 361 17.25 21.60 7.82
CA GLN A 361 17.75 20.85 6.66
C GLN A 361 16.62 20.19 5.88
N ALA A 362 16.81 20.02 4.57
CA ALA A 362 15.99 19.21 3.68
C ALA A 362 16.68 17.88 3.39
N TYR A 363 15.88 16.85 3.09
CA TYR A 363 16.33 15.51 2.76
C TYR A 363 15.95 15.17 1.31
N TYR A 364 16.85 14.53 0.59
CA TYR A 364 16.61 14.12 -0.78
C TYR A 364 17.46 12.92 -1.17
N ILE A 365 16.99 12.17 -2.16
CA ILE A 365 17.77 11.14 -2.81
C ILE A 365 18.40 11.77 -4.04
N SER A 366 19.74 11.66 -4.17
CA SER A 366 20.51 12.07 -5.33
C SER A 366 20.74 10.85 -6.21
N SER A 367 20.27 10.88 -7.45
CA SER A 367 20.41 9.80 -8.42
C SER A 367 21.18 10.28 -9.64
N GLU A 368 22.13 9.50 -10.10
CA GLU A 368 22.91 9.71 -11.31
C GLU A 368 22.95 8.41 -12.11
N GLU A 369 22.92 8.52 -13.42
CA GLU A 369 22.99 7.36 -14.30
C GLU A 369 24.24 6.50 -14.00
N ASN A 370 24.03 5.18 -13.88
CA ASN A 370 25.05 4.18 -13.59
C ASN A 370 25.80 4.36 -12.25
N LYS A 371 25.20 5.08 -11.27
CA LYS A 371 25.70 5.18 -9.90
C LYS A 371 24.65 4.74 -8.89
N VAL A 372 25.10 4.33 -7.71
CA VAL A 372 24.21 4.10 -6.59
C VAL A 372 23.58 5.42 -6.13
N SER A 373 22.28 5.40 -5.87
CA SER A 373 21.53 6.54 -5.38
C SER A 373 21.84 6.78 -3.91
N SER A 374 22.01 8.04 -3.51
CA SER A 374 22.45 8.42 -2.18
C SER A 374 21.41 9.24 -1.44
N LEU A 375 21.11 8.92 -0.17
CA LEU A 375 20.29 9.76 0.69
C LEU A 375 21.13 10.86 1.33
N LEU A 376 20.75 12.10 1.05
CA LEU A 376 21.50 13.31 1.44
C LEU A 376 20.61 14.25 2.27
N ALA A 377 21.25 15.01 3.16
CA ALA A 377 20.67 16.20 3.79
C ALA A 377 21.37 17.45 3.28
N VAL A 378 20.61 18.51 3.01
CA VAL A 378 21.16 19.84 2.70
C VAL A 378 20.65 20.86 3.71
N GLY A 379 21.56 21.57 4.36
CA GLY A 379 21.26 22.65 5.29
C GLY A 379 20.85 23.95 4.60
N ALA A 380 20.16 24.83 5.32
CA ALA A 380 19.89 26.20 4.86
C ALA A 380 21.18 27.00 4.58
N ASP A 381 22.31 26.59 5.14
CA ASP A 381 23.67 27.11 4.89
C ASP A 381 24.36 26.48 3.66
N LYS A 382 23.65 25.66 2.90
CA LYS A 382 24.11 24.88 1.73
C LYS A 382 25.09 23.75 2.05
N SER A 383 25.29 23.42 3.32
CA SER A 383 26.10 22.25 3.68
C SER A 383 25.37 20.97 3.26
N VAL A 384 26.06 20.06 2.59
CA VAL A 384 25.52 18.75 2.16
C VAL A 384 26.18 17.64 2.95
N LYS A 385 25.37 16.71 3.45
CA LYS A 385 25.81 15.56 4.24
C LYS A 385 25.15 14.27 3.75
N SER A 386 25.96 13.22 3.59
CA SER A 386 25.42 11.86 3.38
C SER A 386 24.83 11.31 4.67
N LEU A 387 23.63 10.72 4.59
CA LEU A 387 22.93 10.12 5.72
C LEU A 387 23.07 8.60 5.75
N LEU A 388 23.35 7.98 4.60
CA LEU A 388 23.51 6.53 4.47
C LEU A 388 24.56 6.25 3.38
N GLU A 389 25.81 6.06 3.80
CA GLU A 389 26.93 5.88 2.87
C GLU A 389 27.00 4.49 2.24
N GLY A 390 27.34 4.43 0.96
CA GLY A 390 27.62 3.19 0.23
C GLY A 390 26.42 2.29 0.05
N LYS A 391 25.20 2.81 0.25
CA LYS A 391 23.93 2.10 0.08
C LYS A 391 23.20 2.68 -1.13
N ASP A 392 22.56 1.81 -1.90
CA ASP A 392 21.72 2.18 -3.04
C ASP A 392 20.29 2.45 -2.55
N VAL A 393 19.99 3.71 -2.28
CA VAL A 393 18.70 4.13 -1.71
C VAL A 393 17.68 4.32 -2.83
N ILE A 394 16.67 3.46 -2.87
CA ILE A 394 15.61 3.51 -3.89
C ILE A 394 14.40 4.32 -3.45
N GLN A 395 14.14 4.41 -2.13
CA GLN A 395 13.08 5.25 -1.58
C GLN A 395 13.45 5.70 -0.16
N ALA A 396 12.99 6.88 0.23
CA ALA A 396 13.02 7.31 1.62
C ALA A 396 11.76 8.09 1.98
N THR A 397 11.38 8.06 3.26
CA THR A 397 10.23 8.79 3.79
C THR A 397 10.55 9.37 5.16
N ALA A 398 9.95 10.51 5.49
CA ALA A 398 10.13 11.17 6.77
C ALA A 398 8.92 10.92 7.68
N ALA A 399 9.16 10.58 8.95
CA ALA A 399 8.12 10.42 9.96
C ALA A 399 8.59 11.01 11.30
N GLY A 400 8.10 12.18 11.62
CA GLY A 400 8.54 12.94 12.80
C GLY A 400 9.99 13.42 12.67
N ASP A 401 10.85 13.00 13.59
CA ASP A 401 12.28 13.32 13.64
C ASP A 401 13.17 12.23 13.02
N LYS A 402 12.56 11.23 12.40
CA LYS A 402 13.22 10.08 11.78
C LYS A 402 13.02 10.04 10.28
N LEU A 403 13.96 9.43 9.60
CA LEU A 403 13.85 9.02 8.21
C LEU A 403 13.86 7.49 8.14
N TYR A 404 13.16 6.97 7.18
CA TYR A 404 13.20 5.55 6.82
C TYR A 404 13.63 5.45 5.36
N ALA A 405 14.56 4.55 5.08
CA ALA A 405 15.10 4.37 3.74
C ALA A 405 15.00 2.90 3.33
N LEU A 406 14.50 2.66 2.13
CA LEU A 406 14.55 1.38 1.44
C LEU A 406 15.80 1.37 0.54
N VAL A 407 16.63 0.37 0.77
CA VAL A 407 17.91 0.19 0.09
C VAL A 407 17.86 -1.09 -0.73
N ALA A 408 18.25 -1.02 -2.00
CA ALA A 408 18.40 -2.19 -2.85
C ALA A 408 19.60 -3.05 -2.42
N THR A 409 19.44 -4.37 -2.48
CA THR A 409 20.49 -5.36 -2.27
C THR A 409 20.49 -6.39 -3.41
N ALA A 410 21.47 -7.25 -3.47
CA ALA A 410 21.52 -8.30 -4.50
C ALA A 410 20.40 -9.35 -4.41
N THR A 411 19.70 -9.44 -3.28
CA THR A 411 18.71 -10.51 -2.98
C THR A 411 17.42 -9.98 -2.36
N GLY A 412 17.12 -8.70 -2.54
CA GLY A 412 15.94 -8.05 -1.98
C GLY A 412 16.21 -6.63 -1.53
N GLY A 413 15.68 -6.23 -0.38
CA GLY A 413 15.85 -4.89 0.18
C GLY A 413 16.22 -4.89 1.67
N GLU A 414 16.71 -3.76 2.13
CA GLU A 414 16.97 -3.45 3.53
C GLU A 414 16.25 -2.15 3.90
N VAL A 415 15.52 -2.14 5.02
CA VAL A 415 14.87 -0.93 5.56
C VAL A 415 15.69 -0.40 6.73
N TYR A 416 16.14 0.83 6.59
CA TYR A 416 16.90 1.55 7.63
C TYR A 416 16.06 2.62 8.30
N GLU A 417 16.18 2.74 9.62
CA GLU A 417 15.80 3.93 10.38
C GLU A 417 17.03 4.82 10.53
N ILE A 418 16.87 6.12 10.26
CA ILE A 418 17.93 7.12 10.35
C ILE A 418 17.46 8.23 11.27
N GLN A 419 18.28 8.55 12.29
CA GLN A 419 18.03 9.65 13.21
C GLN A 419 19.32 10.44 13.40
N GLY A 420 19.36 11.68 12.90
CA GLY A 420 20.55 12.51 12.89
C GLY A 420 21.69 11.88 12.08
N ALA A 421 22.76 11.46 12.76
CA ALA A 421 23.91 10.80 12.15
C ALA A 421 23.90 9.27 12.32
N ALA A 422 22.94 8.74 13.06
CA ALA A 422 22.85 7.30 13.34
C ALA A 422 21.89 6.63 12.36
N SER A 423 22.28 5.46 11.85
CA SER A 423 21.43 4.58 11.04
C SER A 423 21.35 3.21 11.70
N LYS A 424 20.17 2.59 11.62
CA LYS A 424 19.90 1.27 12.17
C LYS A 424 19.13 0.46 11.14
N LEU A 425 19.64 -0.73 10.78
CA LEU A 425 18.88 -1.70 10.00
C LEU A 425 17.70 -2.19 10.86
N LEU A 426 16.48 -2.06 10.33
CA LEU A 426 15.26 -2.55 10.98
C LEU A 426 14.84 -3.89 10.39
N TYR A 427 14.77 -3.99 9.07
CA TYR A 427 14.22 -5.15 8.37
C TYR A 427 15.05 -5.49 7.14
N THR A 428 15.08 -6.78 6.81
CA THR A 428 15.38 -7.29 5.48
C THR A 428 14.04 -7.65 4.83
N VAL A 429 13.83 -7.24 3.60
CA VAL A 429 12.59 -7.44 2.85
C VAL A 429 12.87 -8.13 1.51
N SER A 430 11.82 -8.70 0.89
CA SER A 430 11.92 -9.35 -0.40
C SER A 430 12.21 -8.34 -1.53
N GLU A 431 12.56 -8.85 -2.71
CA GLU A 431 12.73 -8.03 -3.93
C GLU A 431 11.40 -7.47 -4.46
N ASP A 432 10.27 -8.03 -4.04
CA ASP A 432 8.93 -7.61 -4.43
C ASP A 432 8.43 -6.37 -3.66
N VAL A 433 9.20 -5.90 -2.66
CA VAL A 433 8.86 -4.68 -1.92
C VAL A 433 9.21 -3.46 -2.78
N SER A 434 8.16 -2.73 -3.18
CA SER A 434 8.25 -1.54 -4.02
C SER A 434 8.24 -0.24 -3.23
N GLU A 435 7.68 -0.23 -2.01
CA GLU A 435 7.48 0.99 -1.23
C GLU A 435 7.56 0.74 0.26
N ILE A 436 8.09 1.74 0.99
CA ILE A 436 8.00 1.84 2.45
C ILE A 436 7.16 3.05 2.85
N VAL A 437 6.31 2.88 3.85
CA VAL A 437 5.45 3.93 4.39
C VAL A 437 5.64 4.02 5.90
N ALA A 438 6.23 5.11 6.35
CA ALA A 438 6.48 5.32 7.76
C ALA A 438 5.43 6.26 8.38
N GLY A 439 4.93 5.89 9.54
CA GLY A 439 3.96 6.64 10.32
C GLY A 439 4.56 7.23 11.61
N LYS A 440 3.82 8.12 12.23
CA LYS A 440 4.16 8.62 13.56
C LYS A 440 4.22 7.46 14.57
N GLY A 441 5.18 7.49 15.49
CA GLY A 441 5.33 6.47 16.51
C GLY A 441 6.08 5.22 16.05
N ALA A 442 6.86 5.31 14.95
CA ALA A 442 7.66 4.23 14.36
C ALA A 442 6.84 3.08 13.75
N SER A 443 5.58 3.32 13.37
CA SER A 443 4.81 2.38 12.56
C SER A 443 5.38 2.35 11.15
N VAL A 444 5.67 1.15 10.64
CA VAL A 444 6.18 0.96 9.27
C VAL A 444 5.27 -0.01 8.53
N ALA A 445 4.93 0.34 7.33
CA ALA A 445 4.30 -0.55 6.36
C ALA A 445 5.18 -0.66 5.11
N VAL A 446 5.00 -1.73 4.36
CA VAL A 446 5.61 -1.93 3.05
C VAL A 446 4.54 -2.32 2.04
N VAL A 447 4.77 -2.00 0.79
CA VAL A 447 3.98 -2.52 -0.33
C VAL A 447 4.79 -3.63 -0.98
N GLU A 448 4.27 -4.85 -0.97
CA GLU A 448 4.91 -6.04 -1.52
C GLU A 448 3.95 -6.75 -2.46
N GLY A 449 4.33 -6.87 -3.73
CA GLY A 449 3.49 -7.51 -4.75
C GLY A 449 2.08 -6.91 -4.88
N GLY A 450 1.92 -5.60 -4.63
CA GLY A 450 0.64 -4.89 -4.64
C GLY A 450 -0.18 -5.00 -3.35
N ALA A 451 0.25 -5.78 -2.36
CA ALA A 451 -0.39 -5.83 -1.05
C ALA A 451 0.34 -4.97 -0.02
N ILE A 452 -0.38 -4.40 0.92
CA ILE A 452 0.17 -3.63 2.03
C ILE A 452 0.38 -4.56 3.22
N LEU A 453 1.62 -4.59 3.73
CA LEU A 453 2.03 -5.33 4.91
C LEU A 453 2.47 -4.35 6.00
N VAL A 454 2.10 -4.64 7.24
CA VAL A 454 2.45 -3.82 8.40
C VAL A 454 3.36 -4.61 9.33
N ASP A 455 4.36 -3.96 9.91
CA ASP A 455 5.17 -4.57 10.96
C ASP A 455 4.32 -4.87 12.21
N ASN A 456 4.35 -6.13 12.63
CA ASN A 456 3.72 -6.62 13.83
C ASN A 456 4.76 -7.31 14.72
N GLY A 457 5.58 -6.50 15.42
CA GLY A 457 6.60 -7.00 16.32
C GLY A 457 7.74 -7.75 15.62
N GLY A 458 8.19 -7.28 14.47
CA GLY A 458 9.27 -7.86 13.66
C GLY A 458 8.79 -8.91 12.64
N LYS A 459 7.49 -9.05 12.45
CA LYS A 459 6.89 -9.89 11.41
C LYS A 459 5.94 -9.06 10.57
N TRP A 460 6.02 -9.24 9.25
CA TRP A 460 5.09 -8.61 8.33
C TRP A 460 3.73 -9.28 8.39
N LYS A 461 2.67 -8.50 8.61
CA LYS A 461 1.28 -8.92 8.55
C LYS A 461 0.61 -8.24 7.37
N LYS A 462 0.05 -9.04 6.46
CA LYS A 462 -0.71 -8.57 5.31
C LYS A 462 -2.04 -7.97 5.77
N VAL A 463 -2.33 -6.73 5.38
CA VAL A 463 -3.56 -6.00 5.74
C VAL A 463 -4.44 -5.65 4.54
N THR A 464 -3.90 -5.76 3.31
CA THR A 464 -4.66 -5.71 2.04
C THR A 464 -4.29 -6.90 1.15
N LYS A 465 -4.95 -7.07 0.00
CA LYS A 465 -4.73 -8.15 -0.96
C LYS A 465 -4.28 -7.61 -2.30
#